data_b9aace668a7114d88dde1d1da71b3b5c
#
_entry.id   b9aace668a7114d88dde1d1da71b3b5c
#
_cell.length_a   1.000
_cell.length_b   1.000
_cell.length_c   1.000
_cell.angle_alpha   90.00
_cell.angle_beta   90.00
_cell.angle_gamma   90.00
#
_symmetry.space_group_name_H-M   'P 1'
#
loop_
_entity.id
_entity.type
_entity.pdbx_description
1 polymer ?
#
loop_
_entity_poly.entity_id
_entity_poly.type
_entity_poly.pdbx_seq_one_letter_code
_entity_poly.pdbx_strand_id
1 'polypeptide(L)'
;MRIAKEDVDVKMEIPGAVIRQRTDFGDATGLGRISGECFTLSAGVDTTPLFQGLEGNLCQCPHWGFVLRGQLTTTDAEGTQETVKANDLFYWPPGHNVKVDADAEIIMFSPQHEHSHVINHMIEKVKG
;
A
#
# COMPACT_ATOMS: atom_id res chain seq x y z
N MET A 1 -19.96 5.07 8.74
CA MET A 1 -19.68 5.13 7.29
C MET A 1 -19.17 3.76 6.83
N ARG A 2 -19.64 3.31 5.70
CA ARG A 2 -19.14 2.08 5.07
C ARG A 2 -19.08 2.28 3.55
N ILE A 3 -18.23 1.52 2.88
CA ILE A 3 -18.15 1.48 1.43
C ILE A 3 -17.84 0.06 0.98
N ALA A 4 -18.50 -0.42 -0.06
CA ALA A 4 -18.17 -1.72 -0.64
C ALA A 4 -16.84 -1.62 -1.40
N LYS A 5 -16.07 -2.69 -1.44
CA LYS A 5 -14.78 -2.71 -2.13
C LYS A 5 -14.89 -2.25 -3.58
N GLU A 6 -15.90 -2.74 -4.31
CA GLU A 6 -16.10 -2.38 -5.71
C GLU A 6 -16.43 -0.90 -5.94
N ASP A 7 -16.84 -0.19 -4.89
CA ASP A 7 -17.14 1.24 -4.96
C ASP A 7 -15.94 2.12 -4.54
N VAL A 8 -14.86 1.51 -4.07
CA VAL A 8 -13.63 2.23 -3.75
C VAL A 8 -12.91 2.58 -5.04
N ASP A 9 -12.55 3.84 -5.22
CA ASP A 9 -11.94 4.33 -6.45
C ASP A 9 -10.66 3.58 -6.80
N VAL A 10 -10.55 3.16 -8.05
CA VAL A 10 -9.31 2.61 -8.59
C VAL A 10 -8.37 3.78 -8.90
N LYS A 11 -7.26 3.87 -8.19
CA LYS A 11 -6.25 4.91 -8.38
C LYS A 11 -5.17 4.49 -9.37
N MET A 12 -4.86 3.20 -9.39
CA MET A 12 -3.87 2.65 -10.29
C MET A 12 -4.25 1.22 -10.65
N GLU A 13 -4.16 0.90 -11.94
CA GLU A 13 -4.34 -0.47 -12.41
C GLU A 13 -3.28 -0.76 -13.47
N ILE A 14 -2.45 -1.73 -13.19
CA ILE A 14 -1.41 -2.21 -14.10
C ILE A 14 -1.47 -3.74 -14.09
N PRO A 15 -0.81 -4.44 -15.04
CA PRO A 15 -0.74 -5.89 -14.96
C PRO A 15 -0.20 -6.33 -13.59
N GLY A 16 -0.99 -7.13 -12.88
CA GLY A 16 -0.62 -7.66 -11.58
C GLY A 16 -0.95 -6.78 -10.37
N ALA A 17 -1.48 -5.57 -10.55
CA ALA A 17 -1.79 -4.73 -9.40
C ALA A 17 -3.03 -3.86 -9.63
N VAL A 18 -3.97 -3.91 -8.70
CA VAL A 18 -5.11 -2.99 -8.64
C VAL A 18 -5.06 -2.29 -7.29
N ILE A 19 -4.91 -0.99 -7.31
CA ILE A 19 -4.77 -0.15 -6.13
C ILE A 19 -6.03 0.69 -5.99
N ARG A 20 -6.79 0.43 -4.95
CA ARG A 20 -8.01 1.17 -4.62
C ARG A 20 -7.78 1.99 -3.37
N GLN A 21 -8.26 3.23 -3.39
CA GLN A 21 -8.11 4.14 -2.26
C GLN A 21 -9.35 5.01 -2.12
N ARG A 22 -9.92 5.02 -0.93
CA ARG A 22 -10.95 5.97 -0.52
C ARG A 22 -10.34 6.99 0.42
N THR A 23 -10.13 8.22 -0.06
CA THR A 23 -9.69 9.33 0.78
C THR A 23 -10.85 9.84 1.64
N ASP A 24 -10.53 10.55 2.71
CA ASP A 24 -11.52 11.10 3.64
C ASP A 24 -12.44 9.98 4.21
N PHE A 25 -11.84 8.85 4.51
CA PHE A 25 -12.57 7.72 5.08
C PHE A 25 -12.66 7.86 6.59
N GLY A 26 -13.52 8.78 6.99
CA GLY A 26 -13.70 9.16 8.38
C GLY A 26 -12.76 10.29 8.79
N ASP A 27 -13.17 11.02 9.81
CA ASP A 27 -12.42 12.15 10.36
C ASP A 27 -11.78 11.74 11.68
N ALA A 28 -10.45 11.73 11.70
CA ALA A 28 -9.68 11.50 12.91
C ALA A 28 -9.20 12.86 13.47
N THR A 29 -10.14 13.69 13.86
CA THR A 29 -9.89 15.07 14.32
C THR A 29 -8.72 15.14 15.27
N GLY A 30 -7.74 15.98 14.92
CA GLY A 30 -6.48 16.12 15.68
C GLY A 30 -5.42 15.09 15.36
N LEU A 31 -5.76 14.03 14.58
CA LEU A 31 -4.82 12.98 14.21
C LEU A 31 -4.55 12.91 12.70
N GLY A 32 -5.21 13.80 11.94
CA GLY A 32 -5.09 13.82 10.48
C GLY A 32 -6.20 13.03 9.79
N ARG A 33 -6.14 13.01 8.47
CA ARG A 33 -7.12 12.31 7.63
C ARG A 33 -6.59 10.94 7.23
N ILE A 34 -7.48 9.97 7.18
CA ILE A 34 -7.14 8.57 6.91
C ILE A 34 -7.82 8.13 5.62
N SER A 35 -7.09 7.39 4.78
CA SER A 35 -7.68 6.69 3.65
C SER A 35 -7.89 5.21 4.00
N GLY A 36 -8.96 4.61 3.44
CA GLY A 36 -9.17 3.18 3.44
C GLY A 36 -8.78 2.61 2.08
N GLU A 37 -8.04 1.53 2.06
CA GLU A 37 -7.40 1.03 0.84
C GLU A 37 -7.56 -0.47 0.69
N CYS A 38 -7.78 -0.89 -0.56
CA CYS A 38 -7.85 -2.30 -0.91
C CYS A 38 -6.89 -2.55 -2.07
N PHE A 39 -5.89 -3.38 -1.86
CA PHE A 39 -4.89 -3.71 -2.87
C PHE A 39 -5.03 -5.17 -3.27
N THR A 40 -5.11 -5.40 -4.58
CA THR A 40 -5.09 -6.74 -5.17
C THR A 40 -3.80 -6.86 -5.97
N LEU A 41 -2.94 -7.79 -5.59
CA LEU A 41 -1.57 -7.86 -6.08
C LEU A 41 -1.22 -9.29 -6.48
N SER A 42 -0.59 -9.45 -7.64
CA SER A 42 -0.13 -10.76 -8.11
C SER A 42 1.26 -11.09 -7.59
N ALA A 43 1.52 -12.38 -7.41
CA ALA A 43 2.85 -12.88 -7.06
C ALA A 43 3.90 -12.32 -8.02
N GLY A 44 5.05 -11.93 -7.48
CA GLY A 44 6.15 -11.37 -8.26
C GLY A 44 6.15 -9.85 -8.38
N VAL A 45 5.04 -9.17 -8.01
CA VAL A 45 5.04 -7.70 -7.96
C VAL A 45 6.07 -7.25 -6.93
N ASP A 46 6.90 -6.30 -7.32
CA ASP A 46 7.96 -5.73 -6.49
C ASP A 46 7.91 -4.22 -6.66
N THR A 47 7.75 -3.51 -5.56
CA THR A 47 7.61 -2.06 -5.58
C THR A 47 8.93 -1.32 -5.79
N THR A 48 10.06 -2.01 -5.75
CA THR A 48 11.38 -1.38 -5.86
C THR A 48 11.50 -0.41 -7.03
N PRO A 49 11.13 -0.79 -8.28
CA PRO A 49 11.23 0.17 -9.39
C PRO A 49 10.21 1.30 -9.27
N LEU A 50 9.07 1.08 -8.63
CA LEU A 50 8.03 2.09 -8.48
C LEU A 50 8.38 3.14 -7.44
N PHE A 51 9.25 2.80 -6.49
CA PHE A 51 9.65 3.70 -5.41
C PHE A 51 10.94 4.47 -5.70
N GLN A 52 11.55 4.26 -6.87
CA GLN A 52 12.72 5.02 -7.28
C GLN A 52 12.38 6.50 -7.40
N GLY A 53 13.13 7.35 -6.71
CA GLY A 53 12.89 8.80 -6.66
C GLY A 53 12.16 9.28 -5.41
N LEU A 54 11.54 8.37 -4.65
CA LEU A 54 11.05 8.69 -3.30
C LEU A 54 12.24 8.78 -2.35
N GLU A 55 12.05 9.39 -1.18
CA GLU A 55 13.09 9.49 -0.16
C GLU A 55 13.62 8.11 0.19
N GLY A 56 14.93 7.91 0.05
CA GLY A 56 15.57 6.62 0.26
C GLY A 56 15.16 5.53 -0.72
N ASN A 57 14.41 5.89 -1.78
CA ASN A 57 13.80 4.96 -2.73
C ASN A 57 12.86 3.96 -2.06
N LEU A 58 12.19 4.40 -1.01
CA LEU A 58 11.27 3.59 -0.20
C LEU A 58 9.96 4.36 0.02
N CYS A 59 8.91 3.63 0.37
CA CYS A 59 7.66 4.23 0.81
C CYS A 59 7.84 4.78 2.22
N GLN A 60 7.66 6.09 2.40
CA GLN A 60 7.79 6.74 3.70
C GLN A 60 6.45 6.88 4.42
N CYS A 61 5.38 6.33 3.86
CA CYS A 61 4.07 6.35 4.48
C CYS A 61 3.88 5.14 5.40
N PRO A 62 3.48 5.33 6.66
CA PRO A 62 3.12 4.19 7.50
C PRO A 62 1.76 3.60 7.08
N HIS A 63 1.59 2.30 7.27
CA HIS A 63 0.34 1.60 6.97
C HIS A 63 -0.02 0.65 8.11
N TRP A 64 -1.31 0.59 8.41
CA TRP A 64 -1.90 -0.41 9.29
C TRP A 64 -2.87 -1.23 8.47
N GLY A 65 -2.80 -2.55 8.55
CA GLY A 65 -3.63 -3.34 7.69
C GLY A 65 -3.85 -4.79 8.13
N PHE A 66 -4.50 -5.50 7.23
CA PHE A 66 -4.85 -6.90 7.41
C PHE A 66 -4.74 -7.62 6.07
N VAL A 67 -4.12 -8.80 6.08
CA VAL A 67 -3.97 -9.62 4.88
C VAL A 67 -5.17 -10.54 4.77
N LEU A 68 -5.95 -10.38 3.69
CA LEU A 68 -7.09 -11.26 3.40
C LEU A 68 -6.63 -12.60 2.83
N ARG A 69 -5.66 -12.57 1.93
CA ARG A 69 -5.07 -13.77 1.31
C ARG A 69 -3.67 -13.47 0.81
N GLY A 70 -2.89 -14.51 0.62
CA GLY A 70 -1.56 -14.43 0.02
C GLY A 70 -0.46 -14.16 1.03
N GLN A 71 0.66 -13.69 0.52
CA GLN A 71 1.85 -13.44 1.32
C GLN A 71 2.68 -12.32 0.72
N LEU A 72 3.16 -11.42 1.56
CA LEU A 72 3.99 -10.28 1.18
C LEU A 72 5.19 -10.17 2.12
N THR A 73 6.31 -9.70 1.59
CA THR A 73 7.51 -9.45 2.39
C THR A 73 7.93 -7.99 2.20
N THR A 74 8.11 -7.29 3.32
CA THR A 74 8.67 -5.93 3.32
C THR A 74 10.16 -5.98 3.62
N THR A 75 10.88 -5.01 3.07
CA THR A 75 12.30 -4.81 3.35
C THR A 75 12.50 -3.35 3.71
N ASP A 76 13.18 -3.07 4.82
CA ASP A 76 13.48 -1.71 5.24
C ASP A 76 14.83 -1.22 4.70
N ALA A 77 15.21 0.02 5.08
CA ALA A 77 16.46 0.63 4.60
C ALA A 77 17.71 -0.14 5.02
N GLU A 78 17.64 -0.94 6.06
CA GLU A 78 18.76 -1.71 6.59
C GLU A 78 18.77 -3.15 6.07
N GLY A 79 17.79 -3.50 5.24
CA GLY A 79 17.66 -4.84 4.68
C GLY A 79 16.91 -5.82 5.59
N THR A 80 16.35 -5.34 6.70
CA THR A 80 15.53 -6.17 7.58
C THR A 80 14.22 -6.50 6.90
N GLN A 81 13.82 -7.77 6.92
CA GLN A 81 12.61 -8.24 6.25
C GLN A 81 11.58 -8.72 7.25
N GLU A 82 10.31 -8.48 6.90
CA GLU A 82 9.17 -9.02 7.62
C GLU A 82 8.19 -9.61 6.61
N THR A 83 7.73 -10.82 6.86
CA THR A 83 6.74 -11.49 6.02
C THR A 83 5.39 -11.49 6.72
N VAL A 84 4.35 -11.08 5.99
CA VAL A 84 2.96 -11.14 6.45
C VAL A 84 2.18 -12.05 5.52
N LYS A 85 1.21 -12.79 6.07
CA LYS A 85 0.41 -13.76 5.33
C LYS A 85 -1.06 -13.68 5.73
N ALA A 86 -1.90 -14.43 5.05
CA ALA A 86 -3.34 -14.44 5.27
C ALA A 86 -3.71 -14.49 6.75
N ASN A 87 -4.60 -13.59 7.14
CA ASN A 87 -5.12 -13.40 8.50
C ASN A 87 -4.17 -12.70 9.46
N ASP A 88 -3.04 -12.17 8.99
CA ASP A 88 -2.16 -11.36 9.82
C ASP A 88 -2.65 -9.91 9.86
N LEU A 89 -2.62 -9.30 11.04
CA LEU A 89 -2.59 -7.86 11.20
C LEU A 89 -1.16 -7.40 10.99
N PHE A 90 -0.98 -6.24 10.36
CA PHE A 90 0.37 -5.72 10.17
C PHE A 90 0.44 -4.21 10.41
N TYR A 91 1.62 -3.77 10.73
CA TYR A 91 2.02 -2.37 10.70
C TYR A 91 3.30 -2.26 9.88
N TRP A 92 3.27 -1.48 8.82
CA TRP A 92 4.46 -1.18 8.02
C TRP A 92 4.91 0.25 8.35
N PRO A 93 6.04 0.40 9.05
CA PRO A 93 6.56 1.74 9.36
C PRO A 93 7.10 2.44 8.12
N PRO A 94 7.32 3.78 8.18
CA PRO A 94 7.99 4.48 7.10
C PRO A 94 9.33 3.84 6.74
N GLY A 95 9.67 3.85 5.45
CA GLY A 95 10.94 3.32 4.98
C GLY A 95 10.90 1.85 4.61
N HIS A 96 9.92 1.45 3.81
CA HIS A 96 9.78 0.06 3.36
C HIS A 96 9.57 -0.02 1.86
N ASN A 97 9.91 -1.18 1.30
CA ASN A 97 9.39 -1.62 0.01
C ASN A 97 8.63 -2.94 0.22
N VAL A 98 7.93 -3.40 -0.82
CA VAL A 98 7.08 -4.59 -0.73
C VAL A 98 7.34 -5.50 -1.91
N LYS A 99 7.48 -6.79 -1.64
CA LYS A 99 7.49 -7.84 -2.66
C LYS A 99 6.34 -8.80 -2.38
N VAL A 100 5.58 -9.13 -3.40
CA VAL A 100 4.45 -10.05 -3.31
C VAL A 100 4.94 -11.47 -3.58
N ASP A 101 4.87 -12.32 -2.55
CA ASP A 101 5.35 -13.70 -2.63
C ASP A 101 4.30 -14.64 -3.21
N ALA A 102 3.04 -14.43 -2.89
CA ALA A 102 1.89 -15.18 -3.41
C ALA A 102 0.76 -14.19 -3.69
N ASP A 103 -0.08 -14.47 -4.68
CA ASP A 103 -1.22 -13.62 -5.02
C ASP A 103 -1.92 -13.15 -3.76
N ALA A 104 -1.99 -11.84 -3.57
CA ALA A 104 -2.39 -11.26 -2.30
C ALA A 104 -3.54 -10.27 -2.46
N GLU A 105 -4.32 -10.17 -1.39
CA GLU A 105 -5.32 -9.13 -1.23
C GLU A 105 -5.19 -8.58 0.18
N ILE A 106 -5.00 -7.27 0.31
CA ILE A 106 -4.80 -6.60 1.58
C ILE A 106 -5.74 -5.42 1.74
N ILE A 107 -6.09 -5.15 2.98
CA ILE A 107 -6.80 -3.93 3.38
C ILE A 107 -5.84 -3.12 4.23
N MET A 108 -5.74 -1.83 3.93
CA MET A 108 -4.88 -0.92 4.69
C MET A 108 -5.62 0.35 5.05
N PHE A 109 -5.15 0.98 6.12
CA PHE A 109 -5.53 2.34 6.48
C PHE A 109 -4.24 3.14 6.60
N SER A 110 -4.23 4.32 6.00
CA SER A 110 -2.99 5.11 5.84
C SER A 110 -3.28 6.59 6.02
N PRO A 111 -2.30 7.36 6.54
CA PRO A 111 -2.37 8.83 6.44
C PRO A 111 -2.49 9.21 4.97
N GLN A 112 -3.64 9.80 4.58
CA GLN A 112 -3.96 9.93 3.15
C GLN A 112 -3.03 10.90 2.41
N HIS A 113 -2.57 11.97 3.06
CA HIS A 113 -1.68 12.92 2.41
C HIS A 113 -0.37 12.22 1.96
N GLU A 114 0.24 11.50 2.87
CA GLU A 114 1.50 10.81 2.63
C GLU A 114 1.34 9.69 1.62
N HIS A 115 0.26 8.91 1.73
CA HIS A 115 0.07 7.80 0.81
C HIS A 115 -0.40 8.26 -0.58
N SER A 116 -1.18 9.32 -0.67
CA SER A 116 -1.52 9.92 -1.97
C SER A 116 -0.28 10.38 -2.71
N HIS A 117 0.71 10.93 -1.98
CA HIS A 117 2.00 11.30 -2.57
C HIS A 117 2.72 10.08 -3.16
N VAL A 118 2.77 8.97 -2.42
CA VAL A 118 3.39 7.73 -2.89
C VAL A 118 2.64 7.14 -4.09
N ILE A 119 1.31 7.07 -4.01
CA ILE A 119 0.48 6.53 -5.11
C ILE A 119 0.65 7.37 -6.37
N ASN A 120 0.63 8.70 -6.25
CA ASN A 120 0.84 9.59 -7.39
C ASN A 120 2.22 9.40 -8.01
N HIS A 121 3.25 9.20 -7.18
CA HIS A 121 4.59 8.91 -7.65
C HIS A 121 4.62 7.60 -8.44
N MET A 122 3.98 6.54 -7.92
CA MET A 122 3.91 5.26 -8.64
C MET A 122 3.20 5.41 -9.99
N ILE A 123 2.10 6.16 -10.03
CA ILE A 123 1.36 6.41 -11.28
C ILE A 123 2.27 7.08 -12.31
N GLU A 124 3.04 8.07 -11.91
CA GLU A 124 3.98 8.74 -12.82
C GLU A 124 5.08 7.79 -13.30
N LYS A 125 5.55 6.90 -12.44
CA LYS A 125 6.56 5.89 -12.81
C LYS A 125 6.04 4.93 -13.87
N VAL A 126 4.79 4.47 -13.77
CA VAL A 126 4.23 3.53 -14.75
C VAL A 126 3.87 4.21 -16.08
N LYS A 127 3.67 5.51 -16.07
CA LYS A 127 3.47 6.28 -17.32
C LYS A 127 4.78 6.51 -18.07
N GLY A 128 5.84 6.52 -17.32
CA GLY A 128 7.12 6.93 -17.71
C GLY A 128 8.03 6.47 -18.50
#